data_e727c122e53ee943e4c848076a474038
#
_entry.id   e727c122e53ee943e4c848076a474038
#
_cell.length_a   1.000
_cell.length_b   1.000
_cell.length_c   1.000
_cell.angle_alpha   90.00
_cell.angle_beta   90.00
_cell.angle_gamma   90.00
#
_symmetry.space_group_name_H-M   'P 1'
#
loop_
_entity.id
_entity.type
_entity.pdbx_description
1 polymer ?
#
loop_
_entity_poly.entity_id
_entity_poly.type
_entity_poly.pdbx_seq_one_letter_code
_entity_poly.pdbx_strand_id
1 'polypeptide(L)'
;DQNSWVYGTGFPKSGNVQKAVEKYTKTKTQEFEGFEGFGSALKPSVEPIVLAQKPREGTIPENVLNYKTGGLNIDACRIDFCKNDDPRVAKNYKHRASSVFTPGTPKNNKGEVQSLHNKLGRFPANFIHDGSSEVEECFGDSSASRFFYCAKISKVDRNEGCENNHPTVKPTKLMEYLCKLVTPKNGTILDPFMGSGSTGKAAVI
;
A
#
# COMPACT_ATOMS: atom_id res chain seq x y z
N ASP A 1 -9.42 -4.35 -8.33
CA ASP A 1 -8.68 -3.16 -7.91
C ASP A 1 -7.17 -3.44 -7.83
N GLN A 2 -6.39 -2.38 -7.80
CA GLN A 2 -4.94 -2.45 -7.62
C GLN A 2 -4.54 -1.51 -6.49
N ASN A 3 -3.77 -2.03 -5.54
CA ASN A 3 -3.04 -1.24 -4.56
C ASN A 3 -1.59 -1.07 -5.01
N SER A 4 -0.97 0.04 -4.65
CA SER A 4 0.45 0.29 -4.90
C SER A 4 1.17 0.42 -3.58
N TRP A 5 2.17 -0.44 -3.33
CA TRP A 5 3.08 -0.27 -2.21
C TRP A 5 4.36 0.40 -2.70
N VAL A 6 4.60 1.61 -2.20
CA VAL A 6 5.72 2.48 -2.58
C VAL A 6 6.77 2.48 -1.48
N TYR A 7 8.04 2.33 -1.87
CA TYR A 7 9.15 2.22 -0.92
C TYR A 7 10.44 2.86 -1.47
N GLY A 8 11.17 3.52 -0.59
CA GLY A 8 12.44 4.18 -0.92
C GLY A 8 13.64 3.22 -0.96
N THR A 9 13.56 2.12 -0.21
CA THR A 9 14.68 1.20 0.05
C THR A 9 14.94 0.17 -1.05
N GLY A 10 14.36 0.34 -2.23
CA GLY A 10 14.55 -0.57 -3.35
C GLY A 10 16.03 -0.73 -3.74
N PHE A 11 16.41 -1.95 -4.08
CA PHE A 11 17.77 -2.28 -4.48
C PHE A 11 17.89 -2.33 -6.02
N PRO A 12 18.79 -1.56 -6.66
CA PRO A 12 18.98 -1.61 -8.09
C PRO A 12 19.57 -2.95 -8.52
N LYS A 13 18.86 -3.68 -9.36
CA LYS A 13 19.31 -4.94 -9.98
C LYS A 13 19.84 -4.71 -11.40
N SER A 14 20.22 -3.48 -11.70
CA SER A 14 20.69 -3.07 -13.02
C SER A 14 22.12 -3.56 -13.26
N GLY A 15 22.33 -4.26 -14.37
CA GLY A 15 23.65 -4.54 -14.89
C GLY A 15 24.20 -3.40 -15.72
N ASN A 16 25.50 -3.18 -15.69
CA ASN A 16 26.15 -2.22 -16.59
C ASN A 16 26.17 -2.81 -18.01
N VAL A 17 25.54 -2.11 -18.96
CA VAL A 17 25.36 -2.59 -20.34
C VAL A 17 26.70 -2.70 -21.07
N GLN A 18 27.57 -1.71 -20.95
CA GLN A 18 28.88 -1.71 -21.58
C GLN A 18 29.74 -2.91 -21.11
N LYS A 19 29.82 -3.11 -19.79
CA LYS A 19 30.55 -4.27 -19.24
C LYS A 19 29.96 -5.62 -19.69
N ALA A 20 28.65 -5.69 -19.88
CA ALA A 20 27.99 -6.90 -20.39
C ALA A 20 28.38 -7.18 -21.83
N VAL A 21 28.44 -6.13 -22.68
CA VAL A 21 28.88 -6.25 -24.09
C VAL A 21 30.34 -6.63 -24.17
N GLU A 22 31.23 -5.97 -23.43
CA GLU A 22 32.66 -6.32 -23.36
C GLU A 22 32.89 -7.79 -22.98
N LYS A 23 32.10 -8.27 -22.03
CA LYS A 23 32.14 -9.69 -21.61
C LYS A 23 31.64 -10.64 -22.70
N TYR A 24 30.62 -10.25 -23.43
CA TYR A 24 30.02 -11.06 -24.51
C TYR A 24 30.95 -11.13 -25.73
N THR A 25 31.50 -9.99 -26.16
CA THR A 25 32.37 -9.90 -27.31
C THR A 25 33.81 -10.33 -27.04
N LYS A 26 34.18 -10.46 -25.76
CA LYS A 26 35.56 -10.69 -25.28
C LYS A 26 36.57 -9.61 -25.73
N THR A 27 36.10 -8.46 -26.19
CA THR A 27 36.86 -7.33 -26.67
C THR A 27 36.40 -6.05 -26.00
N LYS A 28 37.39 -5.18 -25.66
CA LYS A 28 37.09 -3.78 -25.33
C LYS A 28 37.02 -3.03 -26.68
N THR A 29 35.84 -2.85 -27.21
CA THR A 29 35.63 -2.20 -28.49
C THR A 29 35.17 -0.77 -28.31
N GLN A 30 35.81 0.17 -29.01
CA GLN A 30 35.34 1.56 -29.16
C GLN A 30 33.98 1.66 -29.90
N GLU A 31 33.54 0.56 -30.53
CA GLU A 31 32.28 0.51 -31.28
C GLU A 31 31.02 0.74 -30.44
N PHE A 32 31.14 0.73 -29.08
CA PHE A 32 30.04 0.97 -28.15
C PHE A 32 30.21 2.27 -27.36
N GLU A 33 30.96 3.22 -27.88
CA GLU A 33 30.97 4.59 -27.35
C GLU A 33 29.57 5.17 -27.36
N GLY A 34 29.13 5.77 -26.25
CA GLY A 34 27.79 6.33 -26.11
C GLY A 34 26.84 5.48 -25.22
N PHE A 35 27.29 4.31 -24.71
CA PHE A 35 26.56 3.53 -23.74
C PHE A 35 27.18 3.57 -22.34
N GLU A 36 28.11 4.48 -22.09
CA GLU A 36 28.66 4.74 -20.76
C GLU A 36 27.53 5.20 -19.82
N GLY A 37 27.44 4.51 -18.69
CA GLY A 37 26.39 4.80 -17.69
C GLY A 37 25.02 4.16 -17.97
N PHE A 38 24.86 3.47 -19.09
CA PHE A 38 23.62 2.74 -19.36
C PHE A 38 23.50 1.50 -18.49
N GLY A 39 22.32 1.34 -17.92
CA GLY A 39 21.93 0.18 -17.12
C GLY A 39 20.84 -0.63 -17.79
N SER A 40 20.66 -1.87 -17.36
CA SER A 40 19.64 -2.79 -17.90
C SER A 40 18.27 -2.67 -17.24
N ALA A 41 18.16 -1.99 -16.10
CA ALA A 41 16.91 -1.83 -15.36
C ALA A 41 16.93 -0.61 -14.44
N LEU A 42 15.75 -0.13 -14.07
CA LEU A 42 15.58 0.87 -13.02
C LEU A 42 15.61 0.23 -11.62
N LYS A 43 15.91 1.05 -10.61
CA LYS A 43 15.70 0.70 -9.21
C LYS A 43 14.19 0.51 -8.97
N PRO A 44 13.73 -0.64 -8.46
CA PRO A 44 12.33 -0.81 -8.12
C PRO A 44 11.99 0.05 -6.89
N SER A 45 10.86 0.73 -6.96
CA SER A 45 10.33 1.57 -5.88
C SER A 45 8.83 1.37 -5.66
N VAL A 46 8.19 0.53 -6.48
CA VAL A 46 6.76 0.23 -6.40
C VAL A 46 6.55 -1.26 -6.59
N GLU A 47 5.73 -1.85 -5.72
CA GLU A 47 5.16 -3.19 -5.93
C GLU A 47 3.65 -3.05 -6.14
N PRO A 48 3.13 -3.43 -7.31
CA PRO A 48 1.70 -3.50 -7.54
C PRO A 48 1.11 -4.70 -6.80
N ILE A 49 0.02 -4.47 -6.07
CA ILE A 49 -0.72 -5.50 -5.34
C ILE A 49 -2.10 -5.61 -5.99
N VAL A 50 -2.32 -6.68 -6.73
CA VAL A 50 -3.58 -6.91 -7.43
C VAL A 50 -4.61 -7.49 -6.46
N LEU A 51 -5.74 -6.80 -6.32
CA LEU A 51 -6.91 -7.29 -5.61
C LEU A 51 -7.87 -7.89 -6.63
N ALA A 52 -7.87 -9.21 -6.74
CA ALA A 52 -8.73 -9.97 -7.62
C ALA A 52 -9.83 -10.68 -6.83
N GLN A 53 -10.97 -10.87 -7.46
CA GLN A 53 -12.12 -11.55 -6.89
C GLN A 53 -12.63 -12.57 -7.91
N LYS A 54 -13.04 -13.76 -7.46
CA LYS A 54 -13.78 -14.69 -8.31
C LYS A 54 -15.06 -14.03 -8.83
N PRO A 55 -15.56 -14.42 -9.99
CA PRO A 55 -16.86 -13.95 -10.49
C PRO A 55 -17.93 -14.10 -9.39
N ARG A 56 -18.70 -13.04 -9.18
CA ARG A 56 -19.77 -13.03 -8.18
C ARG A 56 -21.00 -13.75 -8.70
N GLU A 57 -21.69 -14.40 -7.79
CA GLU A 57 -23.04 -14.93 -8.04
C GLU A 57 -24.04 -13.88 -7.54
N GLY A 58 -24.57 -13.06 -8.47
CA GLY A 58 -25.47 -11.97 -8.12
C GLY A 58 -24.78 -10.71 -7.60
N THR A 59 -25.37 -10.09 -6.60
CA THR A 59 -24.92 -8.83 -5.98
C THR A 59 -23.91 -9.07 -4.84
N ILE A 60 -23.18 -8.00 -4.42
CA ILE A 60 -22.29 -8.09 -3.25
C ILE A 60 -23.04 -8.51 -1.96
N PRO A 61 -24.22 -7.95 -1.64
CA PRO A 61 -25.00 -8.43 -0.49
C PRO A 61 -25.31 -9.92 -0.54
N GLU A 62 -25.72 -10.45 -1.68
CA GLU A 62 -26.01 -11.88 -1.85
C GLU A 62 -24.76 -12.74 -1.63
N ASN A 63 -23.59 -12.34 -2.14
CA ASN A 63 -22.34 -13.05 -1.90
C ASN A 63 -21.94 -13.01 -0.41
N VAL A 64 -22.12 -11.87 0.25
CA VAL A 64 -21.83 -11.76 1.68
C VAL A 64 -22.77 -12.65 2.52
N LEU A 65 -24.04 -12.68 2.20
CA LEU A 65 -25.02 -13.52 2.91
C LEU A 65 -24.73 -15.00 2.73
N ASN A 66 -24.48 -15.43 1.49
CA ASN A 66 -24.33 -16.84 1.14
C ASN A 66 -22.93 -17.39 1.47
N TYR A 67 -21.88 -16.61 1.21
CA TYR A 67 -20.49 -17.08 1.22
C TYR A 67 -19.60 -16.36 2.23
N LYS A 68 -20.09 -15.31 2.90
CA LYS A 68 -19.32 -14.46 3.84
C LYS A 68 -18.11 -13.78 3.16
N THR A 69 -18.18 -13.54 1.85
CA THR A 69 -17.10 -12.93 1.05
C THR A 69 -17.64 -11.84 0.12
N GLY A 70 -16.73 -11.07 -0.49
CA GLY A 70 -17.04 -10.09 -1.53
C GLY A 70 -17.08 -8.64 -1.09
N GLY A 71 -17.05 -8.37 0.23
CA GLY A 71 -16.88 -7.03 0.78
C GLY A 71 -15.44 -6.75 1.17
N LEU A 72 -15.05 -5.46 1.18
CA LEU A 72 -13.80 -4.99 1.76
C LEU A 72 -14.05 -4.45 3.17
N ASN A 73 -13.19 -4.79 4.11
CA ASN A 73 -13.29 -4.34 5.49
C ASN A 73 -12.69 -2.93 5.64
N ILE A 74 -13.41 -1.95 5.13
CA ILE A 74 -12.98 -0.55 5.08
C ILE A 74 -12.70 -0.01 6.49
N ASP A 75 -13.58 -0.28 7.45
CA ASP A 75 -13.49 0.32 8.78
C ASP A 75 -12.27 -0.20 9.56
N ALA A 76 -11.88 -1.45 9.39
CA ALA A 76 -10.66 -1.99 9.99
C ALA A 76 -9.36 -1.48 9.32
N CYS A 77 -9.48 -0.88 8.12
CA CYS A 77 -8.36 -0.38 7.33
C CYS A 77 -8.29 1.15 7.27
N ARG A 78 -9.09 1.85 8.08
CA ARG A 78 -9.05 3.31 8.11
C ARG A 78 -7.72 3.83 8.64
N ILE A 79 -7.34 5.00 8.13
CA ILE A 79 -6.14 5.72 8.54
C ILE A 79 -6.51 6.68 9.67
N ASP A 80 -5.85 6.57 10.80
CA ASP A 80 -6.08 7.45 11.94
C ASP A 80 -5.84 8.92 11.61
N PHE A 81 -6.59 9.80 12.27
CA PHE A 81 -6.34 11.23 12.20
C PHE A 81 -5.12 11.60 13.06
N CYS A 82 -4.25 12.44 12.53
CA CYS A 82 -3.24 13.09 13.36
C CYS A 82 -3.88 14.16 14.25
N LYS A 83 -3.27 14.45 15.40
CA LYS A 83 -3.80 15.44 16.38
C LYS A 83 -4.13 16.81 15.76
N ASN A 84 -3.36 17.24 14.76
CA ASN A 84 -3.49 18.57 14.16
C ASN A 84 -4.55 18.64 13.04
N ASP A 85 -5.01 17.53 12.51
CA ASP A 85 -5.95 17.49 11.41
C ASP A 85 -7.18 16.61 11.68
N ASP A 86 -7.39 16.26 12.94
CA ASP A 86 -8.59 15.57 13.39
C ASP A 86 -9.80 16.54 13.31
N PRO A 87 -10.73 16.31 12.40
CA PRO A 87 -11.89 17.18 12.25
C PRO A 87 -12.79 17.22 13.49
N ARG A 88 -12.62 16.26 14.42
CA ARG A 88 -13.36 16.20 15.70
C ARG A 88 -12.84 17.25 16.69
N VAL A 89 -11.58 17.67 16.54
CA VAL A 89 -10.88 18.63 17.42
C VAL A 89 -10.81 20.02 16.79
N ALA A 90 -10.83 20.12 15.47
CA ALA A 90 -10.71 21.37 14.74
C ALA A 90 -11.98 22.24 14.90
N LYS A 91 -11.96 23.21 15.82
CA LYS A 91 -13.07 24.17 16.09
C LYS A 91 -13.48 25.01 14.87
N ASN A 92 -12.67 25.07 13.81
CA ASN A 92 -12.85 25.94 12.65
C ASN A 92 -12.78 25.22 11.29
N TYR A 93 -13.02 23.93 11.25
CA TYR A 93 -13.02 23.21 9.99
C TYR A 93 -14.25 23.59 9.17
N LYS A 94 -14.11 24.64 8.34
CA LYS A 94 -15.10 24.96 7.31
C LYS A 94 -15.00 23.94 6.20
N HIS A 95 -15.94 23.02 6.14
CA HIS A 95 -16.09 22.10 5.02
C HIS A 95 -16.17 22.90 3.71
N ARG A 96 -15.13 22.86 2.90
CA ARG A 96 -15.26 23.15 1.48
C ARG A 96 -15.96 21.94 0.87
N ALA A 97 -17.28 21.98 0.83
CA ALA A 97 -18.06 21.01 0.08
C ALA A 97 -17.68 21.13 -1.40
N SER A 98 -16.73 20.31 -1.84
CA SER A 98 -16.54 20.11 -3.27
C SER A 98 -17.66 19.15 -3.73
N SER A 99 -18.79 19.75 -4.06
CA SER A 99 -20.04 19.09 -4.44
C SER A 99 -20.00 18.40 -5.82
N VAL A 100 -18.83 18.28 -6.43
CA VAL A 100 -18.73 17.88 -7.84
C VAL A 100 -18.83 16.36 -8.04
N PHE A 101 -18.66 15.53 -7.00
CA PHE A 101 -18.55 14.07 -7.20
C PHE A 101 -19.42 13.18 -6.31
N THR A 102 -20.34 13.72 -5.53
CA THR A 102 -21.26 12.88 -4.72
C THR A 102 -22.73 13.27 -4.93
N PRO A 103 -23.38 12.78 -5.99
CA PRO A 103 -24.83 12.83 -6.06
C PRO A 103 -25.41 12.09 -4.85
N GLY A 104 -26.22 12.75 -4.03
CA GLY A 104 -26.90 12.13 -2.91
C GLY A 104 -26.29 12.35 -1.53
N THR A 105 -25.33 13.26 -1.36
CA THR A 105 -24.86 13.63 -0.01
C THR A 105 -26.02 14.15 0.85
N PRO A 106 -26.32 13.54 2.00
CA PRO A 106 -27.43 13.97 2.86
C PRO A 106 -27.21 15.41 3.33
N LYS A 107 -28.19 16.27 3.13
CA LYS A 107 -28.21 17.63 3.69
C LYS A 107 -29.02 17.59 5.00
N ASN A 108 -28.57 18.33 6.00
CA ASN A 108 -29.39 18.57 7.19
C ASN A 108 -30.57 19.49 6.83
N ASN A 109 -31.52 19.64 7.76
CA ASN A 109 -32.70 20.50 7.57
C ASN A 109 -32.38 21.99 7.31
N LYS A 110 -31.11 22.41 7.42
CA LYS A 110 -30.58 23.75 7.12
C LYS A 110 -29.87 23.82 5.76
N GLY A 111 -29.88 22.75 4.97
CA GLY A 111 -29.20 22.68 3.67
C GLY A 111 -27.64 22.53 3.76
N GLU A 112 -27.10 22.38 4.95
CA GLU A 112 -25.68 22.17 5.17
C GLU A 112 -25.33 20.70 4.91
N VAL A 113 -24.21 20.46 4.23
CA VAL A 113 -23.70 19.10 4.02
C VAL A 113 -23.28 18.53 5.38
N GLN A 114 -23.93 17.44 5.81
CA GLN A 114 -23.49 16.74 7.00
C GLN A 114 -22.05 16.24 6.79
N SER A 115 -21.19 16.54 7.76
CA SER A 115 -19.84 16.01 7.78
C SER A 115 -19.89 14.49 7.87
N LEU A 116 -19.54 13.81 6.79
CA LEU A 116 -19.39 12.36 6.72
C LEU A 116 -18.06 11.89 7.33
N HIS A 117 -17.43 12.70 8.19
CA HIS A 117 -16.23 12.29 8.87
C HIS A 117 -16.55 11.12 9.81
N ASN A 118 -16.15 9.95 9.39
CA ASN A 118 -16.25 8.77 10.22
C ASN A 118 -15.31 8.95 11.43
N LYS A 119 -15.83 8.72 12.63
CA LYS A 119 -15.05 8.77 13.88
C LYS A 119 -13.89 7.77 13.90
N LEU A 120 -13.93 6.77 13.03
CA LEU A 120 -12.94 5.71 12.90
C LEU A 120 -11.70 6.08 12.08
N GLY A 121 -11.65 7.27 11.47
CA GLY A 121 -10.51 7.68 10.65
C GLY A 121 -10.85 7.91 9.17
N ARG A 122 -9.81 8.16 8.35
CA ARG A 122 -9.93 8.40 6.91
C ARG A 122 -10.22 7.11 6.15
N PHE A 123 -10.93 7.24 5.07
CA PHE A 123 -11.15 6.13 4.14
C PHE A 123 -9.80 5.63 3.58
N PRO A 124 -9.56 4.31 3.53
CA PRO A 124 -8.30 3.77 3.01
C PRO A 124 -8.17 4.05 1.52
N ALA A 125 -6.96 4.41 1.11
CA ALA A 125 -6.61 4.61 -0.29
C ALA A 125 -5.87 3.38 -0.84
N ASN A 126 -5.80 3.29 -2.16
CA ASN A 126 -5.02 2.25 -2.85
C ASN A 126 -3.51 2.58 -2.95
N PHE A 127 -3.03 3.54 -2.19
CA PHE A 127 -1.63 3.90 -2.04
C PHE A 127 -1.16 3.55 -0.63
N ILE A 128 -0.08 2.79 -0.53
CA ILE A 128 0.55 2.36 0.72
C ILE A 128 2.03 2.70 0.61
N HIS A 129 2.66 3.17 1.68
CA HIS A 129 4.08 3.51 1.67
C HIS A 129 4.83 2.91 2.86
N ASP A 130 6.16 2.87 2.76
CA ASP A 130 7.04 2.30 3.79
C ASP A 130 7.50 3.30 4.85
N GLY A 131 7.18 4.60 4.67
CA GLY A 131 7.61 5.68 5.55
C GLY A 131 9.11 5.96 5.50
N SER A 132 9.79 5.57 4.42
CA SER A 132 11.18 5.97 4.17
C SER A 132 11.29 7.47 3.90
N SER A 133 12.46 8.06 4.18
CA SER A 133 12.72 9.48 3.92
C SER A 133 12.52 9.83 2.44
N GLU A 134 12.97 8.95 1.54
CA GLU A 134 12.84 9.14 0.10
C GLU A 134 11.38 9.25 -0.35
N VAL A 135 10.47 8.50 0.28
CA VAL A 135 9.04 8.58 -0.02
C VAL A 135 8.40 9.77 0.67
N GLU A 136 8.73 10.04 1.93
CA GLU A 136 8.20 11.19 2.68
C GLU A 136 8.57 12.53 2.02
N GLU A 137 9.80 12.67 1.52
CA GLU A 137 10.28 13.86 0.81
C GLU A 137 9.50 14.14 -0.48
N CYS A 138 8.96 13.11 -1.15
CA CYS A 138 8.12 13.29 -2.34
C CYS A 138 6.81 14.03 -2.05
N PHE A 139 6.36 14.06 -0.80
CA PHE A 139 5.17 14.82 -0.38
C PHE A 139 5.48 16.28 -0.01
N GLY A 140 6.76 16.69 0.00
CA GLY A 140 7.20 18.01 0.38
C GLY A 140 6.77 18.39 1.80
N ASP A 141 6.69 19.69 2.07
CA ASP A 141 6.34 20.21 3.39
C ASP A 141 4.87 19.99 3.81
N SER A 142 4.05 19.45 2.90
CA SER A 142 2.60 19.31 3.10
C SER A 142 2.21 18.26 4.15
N SER A 143 3.15 17.39 4.56
CA SER A 143 2.88 16.20 5.40
C SER A 143 1.73 15.34 4.87
N ALA A 144 1.50 15.34 3.55
CA ALA A 144 0.36 14.64 2.95
C ALA A 144 0.49 13.11 3.02
N SER A 145 1.69 12.58 3.27
CA SER A 145 1.94 11.15 3.52
C SER A 145 1.01 10.57 4.60
N ARG A 146 0.63 11.39 5.61
CA ARG A 146 -0.30 11.01 6.70
C ARG A 146 -1.71 10.64 6.23
N PHE A 147 -2.06 10.92 4.98
CA PHE A 147 -3.35 10.53 4.42
C PHE A 147 -3.38 9.08 3.94
N PHE A 148 -2.23 8.43 3.90
CA PHE A 148 -2.06 7.08 3.36
C PHE A 148 -1.59 6.11 4.45
N TYR A 149 -1.86 4.82 4.24
CA TYR A 149 -1.38 3.80 5.17
C TYR A 149 0.14 3.66 5.07
N CYS A 150 0.82 3.75 6.22
CA CYS A 150 2.26 3.60 6.31
C CYS A 150 2.62 2.26 6.95
N ALA A 151 3.14 1.34 6.14
CA ALA A 151 3.63 0.03 6.57
C ALA A 151 5.14 0.09 6.82
N LYS A 152 5.57 0.63 7.96
CA LYS A 152 7.00 0.76 8.29
C LYS A 152 7.69 -0.59 8.33
N ILE A 153 8.85 -0.66 7.69
CA ILE A 153 9.74 -1.83 7.75
C ILE A 153 10.47 -1.82 9.09
N SER A 154 10.37 -2.91 9.84
CA SER A 154 11.10 -3.10 11.09
C SER A 154 12.19 -4.17 10.91
N LYS A 155 13.41 -3.89 11.41
CA LYS A 155 14.47 -4.91 11.48
C LYS A 155 14.09 -6.07 12.39
N VAL A 156 13.27 -5.79 13.41
CA VAL A 156 12.75 -6.81 14.33
C VAL A 156 11.81 -7.77 13.59
N ASP A 157 10.94 -7.28 12.70
CA ASP A 157 10.05 -8.12 11.91
C ASP A 157 10.80 -9.14 11.04
N ARG A 158 11.98 -8.76 10.55
CA ARG A 158 12.77 -9.62 9.68
C ARG A 158 13.35 -10.83 10.41
N ASN A 159 13.84 -10.64 11.63
CA ASN A 159 14.66 -11.62 12.35
C ASN A 159 14.00 -12.12 13.65
N GLU A 160 12.72 -11.88 13.86
CA GLU A 160 12.03 -12.27 15.08
C GLU A 160 12.05 -13.78 15.27
N GLY A 161 12.84 -14.22 16.25
CA GLY A 161 12.96 -15.64 16.63
C GLY A 161 13.77 -16.52 15.67
N CYS A 162 14.38 -15.97 14.61
CA CYS A 162 15.20 -16.73 13.67
C CYS A 162 16.20 -15.86 12.92
N GLU A 163 17.26 -16.45 12.39
CA GLU A 163 18.13 -15.83 11.40
C GLU A 163 17.46 -15.93 10.02
N ASN A 164 16.75 -14.90 9.62
CA ASN A 164 16.04 -14.91 8.36
C ASN A 164 16.94 -14.46 7.20
N ASN A 165 17.32 -15.40 6.36
CA ASN A 165 18.14 -15.17 5.17
C ASN A 165 17.31 -14.84 3.91
N HIS A 166 15.99 -14.72 4.03
CA HIS A 166 15.15 -14.38 2.88
C HIS A 166 15.43 -12.96 2.39
N PRO A 167 15.74 -12.75 1.09
CA PRO A 167 16.22 -11.46 0.59
C PRO A 167 15.16 -10.35 0.61
N THR A 168 13.87 -10.72 0.55
CA THR A 168 12.76 -9.77 0.38
C THR A 168 11.62 -10.06 1.34
N VAL A 169 11.89 -9.90 2.65
CA VAL A 169 10.84 -10.04 3.68
C VAL A 169 9.87 -8.87 3.60
N LYS A 170 8.59 -9.17 3.52
CA LYS A 170 7.54 -8.14 3.55
C LYS A 170 7.27 -7.69 4.99
N PRO A 171 6.99 -6.41 5.23
CA PRO A 171 6.60 -5.93 6.55
C PRO A 171 5.36 -6.66 7.06
N THR A 172 5.40 -7.15 8.30
CA THR A 172 4.23 -7.82 8.92
C THR A 172 3.01 -6.88 8.92
N LYS A 173 3.23 -5.59 9.17
CA LYS A 173 2.15 -4.57 9.13
C LYS A 173 1.49 -4.42 7.76
N LEU A 174 2.24 -4.55 6.67
CA LEU A 174 1.66 -4.56 5.33
C LEU A 174 0.76 -5.79 5.14
N MET A 175 1.24 -6.96 5.52
CA MET A 175 0.48 -8.20 5.39
C MET A 175 -0.76 -8.20 6.31
N GLU A 176 -0.66 -7.68 7.53
CA GLU A 176 -1.78 -7.49 8.46
C GLU A 176 -2.87 -6.60 7.84
N TYR A 177 -2.48 -5.47 7.26
CA TYR A 177 -3.41 -4.57 6.58
C TYR A 177 -4.12 -5.27 5.42
N LEU A 178 -3.38 -5.96 4.55
CA LEU A 178 -3.94 -6.68 3.41
C LEU A 178 -4.86 -7.83 3.84
N CYS A 179 -4.47 -8.59 4.86
CA CYS A 179 -5.32 -9.65 5.43
C CYS A 179 -6.62 -9.07 5.98
N LYS A 180 -6.56 -8.01 6.78
CA LYS A 180 -7.75 -7.34 7.34
C LYS A 180 -8.66 -6.76 6.27
N LEU A 181 -8.10 -6.27 5.16
CA LEU A 181 -8.88 -5.66 4.08
C LEU A 181 -9.82 -6.66 3.40
N VAL A 182 -9.38 -7.90 3.21
CA VAL A 182 -10.09 -8.89 2.38
C VAL A 182 -10.69 -10.05 3.17
N THR A 183 -10.28 -10.25 4.43
CA THR A 183 -10.67 -11.42 5.21
C THR A 183 -11.53 -11.01 6.41
N PRO A 184 -12.73 -11.57 6.58
CA PRO A 184 -13.53 -11.33 7.76
C PRO A 184 -12.88 -11.97 8.99
N LYS A 185 -13.26 -11.50 10.17
CA LYS A 185 -12.80 -12.08 11.44
C LYS A 185 -13.08 -13.59 11.47
N ASN A 186 -12.08 -14.38 11.86
CA ASN A 186 -12.10 -15.85 11.84
C ASN A 186 -12.20 -16.47 10.44
N GLY A 187 -11.93 -15.70 9.38
CA GLY A 187 -11.84 -16.21 8.02
C GLY A 187 -10.54 -16.97 7.79
N THR A 188 -10.47 -17.70 6.69
CA THR A 188 -9.30 -18.49 6.31
C THR A 188 -8.47 -17.74 5.26
N ILE A 189 -7.14 -17.70 5.46
CA ILE A 189 -6.17 -17.15 4.53
C ILE A 189 -5.32 -18.31 4.00
N LEU A 190 -5.17 -18.40 2.68
CA LEU A 190 -4.27 -19.33 2.01
C LEU A 190 -3.16 -18.54 1.33
N ASP A 191 -1.93 -18.79 1.70
CA ASP A 191 -0.74 -18.27 1.03
C ASP A 191 0.14 -19.43 0.56
N PRO A 192 0.04 -19.84 -0.72
CA PRO A 192 0.81 -20.94 -1.27
C PRO A 192 2.29 -20.59 -1.51
N PHE A 193 2.66 -19.31 -1.41
CA PHE A 193 4.01 -18.79 -1.61
C PHE A 193 4.54 -18.06 -0.39
N MET A 194 4.27 -18.58 0.79
CA MET A 194 4.45 -17.92 2.09
C MET A 194 5.86 -17.39 2.38
N GLY A 195 6.89 -17.93 1.73
CA GLY A 195 8.29 -17.48 1.86
C GLY A 195 8.75 -17.46 3.31
N SER A 196 9.03 -16.26 3.85
CA SER A 196 9.47 -16.08 5.23
C SER A 196 8.35 -16.17 6.29
N GLY A 197 7.12 -16.44 5.88
CA GLY A 197 5.99 -16.56 6.80
C GLY A 197 5.32 -15.25 7.22
N SER A 198 5.63 -14.13 6.59
CA SER A 198 5.07 -12.82 6.96
C SER A 198 3.53 -12.79 6.93
N THR A 199 2.91 -13.47 5.96
CA THR A 199 1.44 -13.60 5.88
C THR A 199 0.89 -14.43 7.04
N GLY A 200 1.51 -15.58 7.35
CA GLY A 200 1.10 -16.43 8.45
C GLY A 200 1.20 -15.71 9.79
N LYS A 201 2.31 -14.98 10.02
CA LYS A 201 2.47 -14.14 11.22
C LYS A 201 1.36 -13.08 11.31
N ALA A 202 1.08 -12.39 10.22
CA ALA A 202 0.03 -11.36 10.17
C ALA A 202 -1.39 -11.89 10.39
N ALA A 203 -1.66 -13.13 10.00
CA ALA A 203 -2.97 -13.75 10.12
C ALA A 203 -3.34 -14.19 11.56
N VAL A 204 -2.35 -14.33 12.45
CA VAL A 204 -2.55 -14.73 13.88
C VAL A 204 -2.59 -13.52 14.83
N ILE A 205 -2.23 -12.33 14.38
CA ILE A 205 -2.33 -11.08 15.15
C ILE A 205 -3.76 -10.54 15.09
#